data_fea985925388dfa7f8c1f53ef2e1f84b
#
_entry.id   fea985925388dfa7f8c1f53ef2e1f84b
#
_cell.length_a   1.000
_cell.length_b   1.000
_cell.length_c   1.000
_cell.angle_alpha   90.00
_cell.angle_beta   90.00
_cell.angle_gamma   90.00
#
_symmetry.space_group_name_H-M   'P 1'
#
loop_
_entity.id
_entity.type
_entity.pdbx_description
1 polymer ?
#
loop_
_entity_poly.entity_id
_entity_poly.type
_entity_poly.pdbx_seq_one_letter_code
_entity_poly.pdbx_strand_id
1 'polypeptide(L)'
;MQRLAVRQLAEFVFRQGDLHPARYARGVEAAEGIACQQKIQERRRQGSSAFESEVSVRADVEIDFTPTRLAGRIDGLFRGAQGVWRIEEYKTTRALEVDLSPIDWAQCLIYAGLLTQQQSLERIELAVIYVHPESLAEQIFERSICATTAQVSLAFALLCYEARRRLHRLRCERRTLWMQARDF
;
A
#
# COMPACT_ATOMS: atom_id res chain seq x y z
N MET A 1 -19.73 10.48 -1.24
CA MET A 1 -18.43 10.25 -0.58
C MET A 1 -17.49 9.59 -1.59
N GLN A 2 -16.35 10.20 -1.84
CA GLN A 2 -15.32 9.67 -2.75
C GLN A 2 -14.68 8.42 -2.14
N ARG A 3 -14.18 7.49 -2.98
CA ARG A 3 -13.41 6.32 -2.53
C ARG A 3 -11.97 6.41 -3.02
N LEU A 4 -11.02 6.08 -2.17
CA LEU A 4 -9.60 6.01 -2.47
C LEU A 4 -9.06 4.68 -1.93
N ALA A 5 -8.45 3.86 -2.79
CA ALA A 5 -7.81 2.65 -2.33
C ALA A 5 -6.41 2.95 -1.77
N VAL A 6 -6.00 2.23 -0.72
CA VAL A 6 -4.64 2.33 -0.13
C VAL A 6 -3.56 2.18 -1.21
N ARG A 7 -3.71 1.19 -2.09
CA ARG A 7 -2.78 0.98 -3.21
C ARG A 7 -2.70 2.20 -4.14
N GLN A 8 -3.85 2.80 -4.49
CA GLN A 8 -3.87 4.01 -5.33
C GLN A 8 -3.17 5.19 -4.66
N LEU A 9 -3.37 5.36 -3.34
CA LEU A 9 -2.68 6.39 -2.57
C LEU A 9 -1.16 6.15 -2.59
N ALA A 10 -0.70 4.93 -2.30
CA ALA A 10 0.71 4.56 -2.32
C ALA A 10 1.33 4.78 -3.72
N GLU A 11 0.69 4.29 -4.78
CA GLU A 11 1.17 4.47 -6.15
C GLU A 11 1.25 5.94 -6.55
N PHE A 12 0.24 6.74 -6.21
CA PHE A 12 0.20 8.16 -6.58
C PHE A 12 1.27 8.98 -5.87
N VAL A 13 1.53 8.71 -4.60
CA VAL A 13 2.47 9.48 -3.77
C VAL A 13 3.91 9.03 -3.95
N PHE A 14 4.15 7.72 -3.99
CA PHE A 14 5.50 7.16 -3.91
C PHE A 14 6.04 6.65 -5.24
N ARG A 15 5.28 6.75 -6.34
CA ARG A 15 5.81 6.43 -7.66
C ARG A 15 6.92 7.39 -8.04
N GLN A 16 8.09 6.84 -8.36
CA GLN A 16 9.27 7.55 -8.83
C GLN A 16 9.54 7.18 -10.30
N GLY A 17 9.94 8.17 -11.10
CA GLY A 17 10.28 7.99 -12.52
C GLY A 17 9.08 7.91 -13.45
N ASP A 18 9.37 7.84 -14.76
CA ASP A 18 8.37 7.67 -15.81
C ASP A 18 7.72 6.29 -15.74
N LEU A 19 6.58 6.15 -16.44
CA LEU A 19 5.86 4.90 -16.62
C LEU A 19 6.76 3.88 -17.37
N HIS A 20 7.69 3.25 -16.66
CA HIS A 20 8.56 2.26 -17.27
C HIS A 20 7.78 0.94 -17.42
N PRO A 21 7.52 0.45 -18.66
CA PRO A 21 6.77 -0.78 -18.89
C PRO A 21 7.34 -2.00 -18.16
N ALA A 22 8.66 -2.02 -17.92
CA ALA A 22 9.35 -3.12 -17.25
C ALA A 22 8.91 -3.36 -15.79
N ARG A 23 8.31 -2.38 -15.10
CA ARG A 23 7.75 -2.60 -13.76
C ARG A 23 6.44 -3.38 -13.77
N TYR A 24 5.71 -3.40 -14.88
CA TYR A 24 4.52 -4.23 -15.06
C TYR A 24 4.85 -5.66 -15.52
N ALA A 25 6.05 -5.88 -16.05
CA ALA A 25 6.53 -7.19 -16.48
C ALA A 25 7.23 -7.91 -15.31
N ARG A 26 6.53 -8.14 -14.19
CA ARG A 26 7.01 -9.11 -13.18
C ARG A 26 6.96 -10.55 -13.71
N GLY A 27 6.55 -10.75 -14.98
CA GLY A 27 6.47 -12.05 -15.63
C GLY A 27 5.46 -13.02 -15.00
N VAL A 28 4.57 -12.51 -14.15
CA VAL A 28 3.59 -13.29 -13.40
C VAL A 28 2.19 -12.84 -13.81
N GLU A 29 1.37 -13.78 -14.23
CA GLU A 29 -0.04 -13.49 -14.51
C GLU A 29 -0.82 -13.21 -13.22
N ALA A 30 -1.89 -12.40 -13.32
CA ALA A 30 -2.70 -12.02 -12.15
C ALA A 30 -3.28 -13.25 -11.42
N ALA A 31 -3.74 -14.25 -12.17
CA ALA A 31 -4.27 -15.50 -11.60
C ALA A 31 -3.21 -16.30 -10.84
N GLU A 32 -1.99 -16.36 -11.39
CA GLU A 32 -0.84 -17.01 -10.75
C GLU A 32 -0.45 -16.28 -9.46
N GLY A 33 -0.44 -14.94 -9.49
CA GLY A 33 -0.17 -14.12 -8.30
C GLY A 33 -1.18 -14.38 -7.18
N ILE A 34 -2.47 -14.44 -7.51
CA ILE A 34 -3.53 -14.76 -6.54
C ILE A 34 -3.34 -16.16 -5.96
N ALA A 35 -3.08 -17.16 -6.81
CA ALA A 35 -2.88 -18.54 -6.36
C ALA A 35 -1.64 -18.65 -5.45
N CYS A 36 -0.56 -17.95 -5.77
CA CYS A 36 0.64 -17.88 -4.95
C CYS A 36 0.35 -17.28 -3.57
N GLN A 37 -0.34 -16.13 -3.53
CA GLN A 37 -0.74 -15.47 -2.30
C GLN A 37 -1.61 -16.38 -1.42
N GLN A 38 -2.59 -17.07 -2.00
CA GLN A 38 -3.45 -18.01 -1.27
C GLN A 38 -2.64 -19.15 -0.62
N LYS A 39 -1.64 -19.70 -1.32
CA LYS A 39 -0.76 -20.74 -0.77
C LYS A 39 0.04 -20.25 0.43
N ILE A 40 0.57 -19.02 0.36
CA ILE A 40 1.30 -18.43 1.48
C ILE A 40 0.37 -18.16 2.66
N GLN A 41 -0.79 -17.58 2.43
CA GLN A 41 -1.80 -17.34 3.46
C GLN A 41 -2.22 -18.64 4.15
N GLU A 42 -2.41 -19.73 3.40
CA GLU A 42 -2.74 -21.04 3.97
C GLU A 42 -1.60 -21.57 4.84
N ARG A 43 -0.34 -21.48 4.39
CA ARG A 43 0.82 -21.84 5.19
C ARG A 43 0.90 -21.05 6.51
N ARG A 44 0.62 -19.73 6.46
CA ARG A 44 0.60 -18.88 7.67
C ARG A 44 -0.52 -19.29 8.63
N ARG A 45 -1.73 -19.60 8.14
CA ARG A 45 -2.86 -20.07 8.97
C ARG A 45 -2.55 -21.39 9.66
N GLN A 46 -1.91 -22.33 8.96
CA GLN A 46 -1.50 -23.61 9.55
C GLN A 46 -0.42 -23.43 10.62
N GLY A 47 0.44 -22.43 10.46
CA GLY A 47 1.53 -22.14 11.40
C GLY A 47 1.11 -21.32 12.62
N SER A 48 0.01 -20.59 12.57
CA SER A 48 -0.40 -19.69 13.65
C SER A 48 -1.89 -19.38 13.65
N SER A 49 -2.55 -19.62 14.77
CA SER A 49 -3.95 -19.21 15.00
C SER A 49 -4.12 -17.68 15.15
N ALA A 50 -3.03 -16.93 15.34
CA ALA A 50 -3.04 -15.48 15.41
C ALA A 50 -3.03 -14.81 14.03
N PHE A 51 -2.93 -15.58 12.93
CA PHE A 51 -2.89 -15.08 11.57
C PHE A 51 -4.30 -14.93 10.98
N GLU A 52 -4.57 -13.75 10.43
CA GLU A 52 -5.76 -13.45 9.65
C GLU A 52 -5.33 -12.98 8.26
N SER A 53 -6.01 -13.44 7.21
CA SER A 53 -5.77 -12.99 5.84
C SER A 53 -6.87 -12.06 5.36
N GLU A 54 -6.56 -11.20 4.39
CA GLU A 54 -7.52 -10.35 3.69
C GLU A 54 -8.30 -9.42 4.65
N VAL A 55 -7.59 -8.84 5.63
CA VAL A 55 -8.19 -7.99 6.65
C VAL A 55 -8.54 -6.63 6.09
N SER A 56 -9.83 -6.30 6.07
CA SER A 56 -10.31 -5.01 5.59
C SER A 56 -10.05 -3.89 6.60
N VAL A 57 -9.45 -2.80 6.13
CA VAL A 57 -9.23 -1.57 6.91
C VAL A 57 -9.76 -0.36 6.17
N ARG A 58 -10.28 0.62 6.91
CA ARG A 58 -10.84 1.84 6.32
C ARG A 58 -10.79 3.01 7.30
N ALA A 59 -10.70 4.22 6.76
CA ALA A 59 -10.93 5.46 7.50
C ALA A 59 -11.68 6.45 6.61
N ASP A 60 -12.52 7.27 7.21
CA ASP A 60 -13.10 8.42 6.54
C ASP A 60 -12.18 9.62 6.79
N VAL A 61 -11.67 10.20 5.73
CA VAL A 61 -10.71 11.31 5.73
C VAL A 61 -11.25 12.45 4.87
N GLU A 62 -10.77 13.66 5.12
CA GLU A 62 -11.05 14.78 4.24
C GLU A 62 -9.85 15.03 3.34
N ILE A 63 -10.07 15.09 2.03
CA ILE A 63 -9.04 15.41 1.03
C ILE A 63 -9.56 16.57 0.19
N ASP A 64 -8.90 17.72 0.32
CA ASP A 64 -9.25 18.90 -0.46
C ASP A 64 -10.74 19.27 -0.28
N PHE A 65 -11.18 19.36 0.99
CA PHE A 65 -12.55 19.61 1.42
C PHE A 65 -13.58 18.58 0.93
N THR A 66 -13.13 17.43 0.48
CA THR A 66 -14.02 16.37 -0.03
C THR A 66 -13.99 15.16 0.91
N PRO A 67 -15.13 14.78 1.51
CA PRO A 67 -15.22 13.56 2.30
C PRO A 67 -14.86 12.34 1.46
N THR A 68 -13.80 11.66 1.88
CA THR A 68 -13.20 10.54 1.12
C THR A 68 -13.05 9.34 2.04
N ARG A 69 -13.51 8.18 1.60
CA ARG A 69 -13.23 6.90 2.26
C ARG A 69 -11.95 6.30 1.74
N LEU A 70 -10.91 6.31 2.57
CA LEU A 70 -9.69 5.53 2.33
C LEU A 70 -9.93 4.11 2.81
N ALA A 71 -9.69 3.12 1.94
CA ALA A 71 -9.93 1.73 2.27
C ALA A 71 -8.90 0.83 1.60
N GLY A 72 -8.63 -0.32 2.22
CA GLY A 72 -7.78 -1.35 1.65
C GLY A 72 -7.98 -2.68 2.35
N ARG A 73 -7.19 -3.65 1.93
CA ARG A 73 -7.22 -5.01 2.44
C ARG A 73 -5.79 -5.47 2.65
N ILE A 74 -5.46 -5.76 3.90
CA ILE A 74 -4.15 -6.27 4.32
C ILE A 74 -4.09 -7.74 3.93
N ASP A 75 -3.05 -8.15 3.23
CA ASP A 75 -2.92 -9.53 2.75
C ASP A 75 -2.75 -10.53 3.89
N GLY A 76 -1.94 -10.17 4.92
CA GLY A 76 -1.74 -10.96 6.13
C GLY A 76 -1.58 -10.09 7.37
N LEU A 77 -2.26 -10.45 8.44
CA LEU A 77 -2.19 -9.77 9.74
C LEU A 77 -2.00 -10.81 10.85
N PHE A 78 -0.91 -10.70 11.60
CA PHE A 78 -0.74 -11.41 12.86
C PHE A 78 -1.12 -10.50 14.02
N ARG A 79 -2.01 -10.99 14.89
CA ARG A 79 -2.37 -10.32 16.14
C ARG A 79 -1.56 -10.93 17.27
N GLY A 80 -0.34 -10.46 17.45
CA GLY A 80 0.56 -10.94 18.49
C GLY A 80 0.09 -10.58 19.89
N ALA A 81 0.62 -11.28 20.88
CA ALA A 81 0.43 -10.96 22.27
C ALA A 81 1.00 -9.55 22.59
N GLN A 82 0.52 -8.95 23.70
CA GLN A 82 1.01 -7.65 24.19
C GLN A 82 0.88 -6.48 23.20
N GLY A 83 -0.09 -6.54 22.26
CA GLY A 83 -0.36 -5.42 21.34
C GLY A 83 0.68 -5.24 20.24
N VAL A 84 1.58 -6.18 20.01
CA VAL A 84 2.49 -6.18 18.86
C VAL A 84 1.84 -6.93 17.72
N TRP A 85 1.48 -6.21 16.66
CA TRP A 85 0.87 -6.78 15.48
C TRP A 85 1.84 -6.74 14.31
N ARG A 86 1.72 -7.71 13.38
CA ARG A 86 2.54 -7.77 12.16
C ARG A 86 1.67 -7.74 10.93
N ILE A 87 1.95 -6.79 10.03
CA ILE A 87 1.36 -6.68 8.70
C ILE A 87 2.28 -7.37 7.71
N GLU A 88 1.72 -8.23 6.87
CA GLU A 88 2.40 -8.84 5.73
C GLU A 88 1.71 -8.42 4.43
N GLU A 89 2.48 -7.88 3.50
CA GLU A 89 2.08 -7.55 2.11
C GLU A 89 2.81 -8.49 1.17
N TYR A 90 2.08 -9.26 0.37
CA TYR A 90 2.65 -10.26 -0.51
C TYR A 90 2.76 -9.75 -1.95
N LYS A 91 3.90 -10.00 -2.57
CA LYS A 91 4.16 -9.67 -3.96
C LYS A 91 4.76 -10.88 -4.66
N THR A 92 4.21 -11.25 -5.80
CA THR A 92 4.73 -12.39 -6.57
C THR A 92 5.72 -11.89 -7.62
N THR A 93 6.87 -12.57 -7.74
CA THR A 93 7.92 -12.26 -8.71
C THR A 93 8.68 -13.50 -9.12
N ARG A 94 9.12 -13.55 -10.38
CA ARG A 94 10.04 -14.60 -10.90
C ARG A 94 11.51 -14.19 -10.76
N ALA A 95 11.79 -12.94 -10.37
CA ALA A 95 13.16 -12.53 -10.12
C ALA A 95 13.70 -13.23 -8.87
N LEU A 96 14.95 -13.70 -8.95
CA LEU A 96 15.63 -14.37 -7.83
C LEU A 96 16.03 -13.40 -6.73
N GLU A 97 16.31 -12.16 -7.12
CA GLU A 97 16.62 -11.06 -6.20
C GLU A 97 15.79 -9.84 -6.58
N VAL A 98 15.26 -9.17 -5.62
CA VAL A 98 14.46 -7.95 -5.79
C VAL A 98 14.87 -6.89 -4.79
N ASP A 99 14.79 -5.63 -5.20
CA ASP A 99 14.86 -4.50 -4.29
C ASP A 99 13.48 -4.18 -3.73
N LEU A 100 13.44 -3.73 -2.48
CA LEU A 100 12.22 -3.28 -1.86
C LEU A 100 11.62 -2.10 -2.63
N SER A 101 10.43 -2.29 -3.18
CA SER A 101 9.70 -1.22 -3.86
C SER A 101 9.21 -0.17 -2.84
N PRO A 102 9.50 1.14 -3.06
CA PRO A 102 8.96 2.21 -2.22
C PRO A 102 7.41 2.20 -2.16
N ILE A 103 6.75 1.78 -3.24
CA ILE A 103 5.28 1.71 -3.29
C ILE A 103 4.77 0.57 -2.41
N ASP A 104 5.40 -0.61 -2.49
CA ASP A 104 5.00 -1.78 -1.70
C ASP A 104 5.23 -1.52 -0.20
N TRP A 105 6.34 -0.86 0.14
CA TRP A 105 6.62 -0.41 1.51
C TRP A 105 5.60 0.63 2.00
N ALA A 106 5.27 1.60 1.15
CA ALA A 106 4.27 2.62 1.48
C ALA A 106 2.87 2.04 1.74
N GLN A 107 2.49 0.97 1.04
CA GLN A 107 1.24 0.26 1.35
C GLN A 107 1.22 -0.23 2.80
N CYS A 108 2.29 -0.90 3.27
CA CYS A 108 2.40 -1.35 4.65
C CYS A 108 2.31 -0.19 5.65
N LEU A 109 3.00 0.93 5.38
CA LEU A 109 2.97 2.12 6.23
C LEU A 109 1.56 2.74 6.33
N ILE A 110 0.84 2.82 5.21
CA ILE A 110 -0.53 3.34 5.19
C ILE A 110 -1.48 2.39 5.94
N TYR A 111 -1.34 1.07 5.77
CA TYR A 111 -2.11 0.09 6.53
C TYR A 111 -1.84 0.19 8.02
N ALA A 112 -0.59 0.34 8.42
CA ALA A 112 -0.23 0.54 9.83
C ALA A 112 -0.88 1.81 10.41
N GLY A 113 -0.85 2.92 9.65
CA GLY A 113 -1.52 4.15 10.04
C GLY A 113 -3.04 3.99 10.23
N LEU A 114 -3.70 3.23 9.34
CA LEU A 114 -5.13 2.93 9.47
C LEU A 114 -5.43 2.03 10.67
N LEU A 115 -4.59 1.02 10.94
CA LEU A 115 -4.77 0.15 12.10
C LEU A 115 -4.58 0.90 13.42
N THR A 116 -3.58 1.78 13.53
CA THR A 116 -3.34 2.58 14.76
C THR A 116 -4.43 3.60 15.05
N GLN A 117 -5.24 3.97 14.07
CA GLN A 117 -6.46 4.77 14.32
C GLN A 117 -7.61 3.95 14.89
N GLN A 118 -7.64 2.65 14.62
CA GLN A 118 -8.73 1.76 15.03
C GLN A 118 -8.40 0.98 16.30
N GLN A 119 -7.13 0.80 16.60
CA GLN A 119 -6.60 -0.03 17.68
C GLN A 119 -5.49 0.70 18.44
N SER A 120 -5.49 0.54 19.76
CA SER A 120 -4.41 1.08 20.61
C SER A 120 -3.17 0.18 20.52
N LEU A 121 -2.37 0.39 19.48
CA LEU A 121 -1.13 -0.33 19.23
C LEU A 121 0.05 0.59 19.55
N GLU A 122 1.05 0.10 20.28
CA GLU A 122 2.28 0.86 20.54
C GLU A 122 3.30 0.64 19.43
N ARG A 123 3.35 -0.57 18.89
CA ARG A 123 4.33 -1.00 17.89
C ARG A 123 3.67 -1.92 16.87
N ILE A 124 4.11 -1.79 15.62
CA ILE A 124 3.68 -2.63 14.51
C ILE A 124 4.91 -3.12 13.77
N GLU A 125 4.95 -4.40 13.45
CA GLU A 125 5.90 -4.99 12.54
C GLU A 125 5.33 -4.94 11.12
N LEU A 126 6.15 -4.52 10.17
CA LEU A 126 5.81 -4.44 8.76
C LEU A 126 6.69 -5.41 8.00
N ALA A 127 6.11 -6.18 7.09
CA ALA A 127 6.84 -7.04 6.18
C ALA A 127 6.30 -6.93 4.76
N VAL A 128 7.18 -6.67 3.80
CA VAL A 128 6.91 -6.88 2.37
C VAL A 128 7.61 -8.17 1.98
N ILE A 129 6.86 -9.11 1.43
CA ILE A 129 7.32 -10.46 1.14
C ILE A 129 7.16 -10.71 -0.36
N TYR A 130 8.30 -10.80 -1.04
CA TYR A 130 8.33 -11.20 -2.44
C TYR A 130 8.43 -12.72 -2.53
N VAL A 131 7.49 -13.33 -3.25
CA VAL A 131 7.33 -14.78 -3.32
C VAL A 131 7.53 -15.24 -4.76
N HIS A 132 8.39 -16.24 -4.94
CA HIS A 132 8.55 -16.90 -6.23
C HIS A 132 7.37 -17.87 -6.47
N PRO A 133 6.63 -17.77 -7.59
CA PRO A 133 5.36 -18.48 -7.76
C PRO A 133 5.47 -20.00 -7.79
N GLU A 134 6.60 -20.54 -8.28
CA GLU A 134 6.79 -21.99 -8.42
C GLU A 134 7.40 -22.61 -7.17
N SER A 135 8.50 -22.04 -6.66
CA SER A 135 9.23 -22.59 -5.49
C SER A 135 8.64 -22.18 -4.15
N LEU A 136 7.81 -21.13 -4.13
CA LEU A 136 7.33 -20.46 -2.92
C LEU A 136 8.47 -19.98 -1.99
N ALA A 137 9.66 -19.75 -2.56
CA ALA A 137 10.75 -19.08 -1.87
C ALA A 137 10.37 -17.62 -1.58
N GLU A 138 10.69 -17.20 -0.36
CA GLU A 138 10.31 -15.88 0.14
C GLU A 138 11.56 -15.01 0.34
N GLN A 139 11.52 -13.78 -0.19
CA GLN A 139 12.46 -12.72 0.18
C GLN A 139 11.71 -11.67 1.00
N ILE A 140 12.15 -11.46 2.24
CA ILE A 140 11.41 -10.69 3.24
C ILE A 140 12.16 -9.41 3.56
N PHE A 141 11.45 -8.27 3.46
CA PHE A 141 11.89 -6.98 3.95
C PHE A 141 11.01 -6.59 5.13
N GLU A 142 11.61 -6.47 6.31
CA GLU A 142 10.84 -6.20 7.52
C GLU A 142 11.43 -5.07 8.36
N ARG A 143 10.55 -4.41 9.10
CA ARG A 143 10.91 -3.37 10.06
C ARG A 143 9.82 -3.21 11.11
N SER A 144 10.24 -2.96 12.35
CA SER A 144 9.34 -2.56 13.42
C SER A 144 9.26 -1.03 13.51
N ILE A 145 8.04 -0.49 13.63
CA ILE A 145 7.78 0.94 13.78
C ILE A 145 6.85 1.18 14.97
N CYS A 146 6.95 2.37 15.60
CA CYS A 146 5.98 2.77 16.60
C CYS A 146 4.70 3.33 15.96
N ALA A 147 3.60 3.36 16.71
CA ALA A 147 2.30 3.86 16.26
C ALA A 147 2.38 5.31 15.75
N THR A 148 3.15 6.17 16.42
CA THR A 148 3.35 7.57 15.99
C THR A 148 3.96 7.64 14.59
N THR A 149 4.98 6.83 14.31
CA THR A 149 5.57 6.76 12.96
C THR A 149 4.55 6.32 11.91
N ALA A 150 3.71 5.35 12.23
CA ALA A 150 2.65 4.88 11.33
C ALA A 150 1.62 5.99 11.04
N GLN A 151 1.17 6.72 12.06
CA GLN A 151 0.22 7.82 11.93
C GLN A 151 0.80 9.00 11.13
N VAL A 152 2.06 9.37 11.40
CA VAL A 152 2.76 10.42 10.65
C VAL A 152 2.93 10.02 9.18
N SER A 153 3.24 8.76 8.89
CA SER A 153 3.38 8.25 7.52
C SER A 153 2.05 8.32 6.76
N LEU A 154 0.94 7.97 7.40
CA LEU A 154 -0.40 8.11 6.81
C LEU A 154 -0.74 9.58 6.54
N ALA A 155 -0.55 10.45 7.52
CA ALA A 155 -0.81 11.88 7.38
C ALA A 155 0.04 12.50 6.25
N PHE A 156 1.32 12.16 6.18
CA PHE A 156 2.22 12.58 5.10
C PHE A 156 1.73 12.12 3.72
N ALA A 157 1.31 10.85 3.59
CA ALA A 157 0.79 10.33 2.33
C ALA A 157 -0.47 11.09 1.88
N LEU A 158 -1.39 11.40 2.79
CA LEU A 158 -2.61 12.16 2.50
C LEU A 158 -2.29 13.60 2.07
N LEU A 159 -1.40 14.29 2.78
CA LEU A 159 -0.97 15.65 2.43
C LEU A 159 -0.28 15.70 1.06
N CYS A 160 0.60 14.75 0.77
CA CYS A 160 1.26 14.66 -0.54
C CYS A 160 0.26 14.38 -1.66
N TYR A 161 -0.73 13.52 -1.41
CA TYR A 161 -1.79 13.24 -2.36
C TYR A 161 -2.61 14.49 -2.69
N GLU A 162 -3.03 15.22 -1.67
CA GLU A 162 -3.77 16.47 -1.81
C GLU A 162 -2.97 17.52 -2.58
N ALA A 163 -1.71 17.76 -2.19
CA ALA A 163 -0.84 18.73 -2.85
C ALA A 163 -0.64 18.40 -4.35
N ARG A 164 -0.39 17.13 -4.68
CA ARG A 164 -0.22 16.71 -6.08
C ARG A 164 -1.51 16.86 -6.89
N ARG A 165 -2.68 16.58 -6.31
CA ARG A 165 -3.98 16.80 -6.97
C ARG A 165 -4.22 18.27 -7.26
N ARG A 166 -3.93 19.17 -6.31
CA ARG A 166 -4.04 20.62 -6.50
C ARG A 166 -3.13 21.10 -7.63
N LEU A 167 -1.88 20.69 -7.64
CA LEU A 167 -0.93 21.02 -8.70
C LEU A 167 -1.40 20.53 -10.08
N HIS A 168 -1.93 19.33 -10.16
CA HIS A 168 -2.46 18.78 -11.41
C HIS A 168 -3.64 19.63 -11.93
N ARG A 169 -4.60 19.99 -11.07
CA ARG A 169 -5.72 20.88 -11.45
C ARG A 169 -5.23 22.21 -12.00
N LEU A 170 -4.34 22.89 -11.29
CA LEU A 170 -3.78 24.17 -11.72
C LEU A 170 -3.07 24.08 -13.10
N ARG A 171 -2.38 22.98 -13.37
CA ARG A 171 -1.78 22.73 -14.69
C ARG A 171 -2.83 22.54 -15.78
N CYS A 172 -3.90 21.80 -15.52
CA CYS A 172 -4.99 21.61 -16.46
C CYS A 172 -5.71 22.93 -16.76
N GLU A 173 -6.03 23.72 -15.73
CA GLU A 173 -6.67 25.03 -15.88
C GLU A 173 -5.81 25.99 -16.72
N ARG A 174 -4.51 26.09 -16.43
CA ARG A 174 -3.58 26.89 -17.24
C ARG A 174 -3.54 26.43 -18.69
N ARG A 175 -3.54 25.13 -18.94
CA ARG A 175 -3.54 24.59 -20.31
C ARG A 175 -4.82 24.97 -21.05
N THR A 176 -5.97 24.87 -20.41
CA THR A 176 -7.27 25.27 -20.98
C THR A 176 -7.30 26.75 -21.31
N LEU A 177 -6.85 27.62 -20.40
CA LEU A 177 -6.76 29.07 -20.63
C LEU A 177 -5.80 29.40 -21.79
N TRP A 178 -4.68 28.71 -21.91
CA TRP A 178 -3.73 28.87 -23.00
C TRP A 178 -4.32 28.47 -24.36
N MET A 179 -5.11 27.40 -24.41
CA MET A 179 -5.78 26.97 -25.64
C MET A 179 -6.86 27.99 -26.06
N GLN A 180 -7.64 28.48 -25.10
CA GLN A 180 -8.66 29.52 -25.38
C GLN A 180 -8.04 30.85 -25.86
N ALA A 181 -6.87 31.23 -25.33
CA ALA A 181 -6.17 32.45 -25.75
C ALA A 181 -5.53 32.38 -27.15
N ARG A 182 -5.41 31.18 -27.74
CA ARG A 182 -4.86 30.98 -29.10
C ARG A 182 -5.95 31.06 -30.19
N ASP A 183 -7.21 31.02 -29.81
CA ASP A 183 -8.35 31.05 -30.74
C ASP A 183 -8.88 32.49 -30.94
N PHE A 184 -8.16 33.50 -30.40
CA PHE A 184 -8.30 34.91 -30.64
C PHE A 184 -7.09 35.47 -31.39
#